data_a6450dbbb0fb3eedd18827c68366556e
#
_entry.id   a6450dbbb0fb3eedd18827c68366556e
#
_cell.length_a   1.000
_cell.length_b   1.000
_cell.length_c   1.000
_cell.angle_alpha   90.00
_cell.angle_beta   90.00
_cell.angle_gamma   90.00
#
_symmetry.space_group_name_H-M   'P 1'
#
loop_
_entity.id
_entity.type
_entity.pdbx_description
1 polymer ?
#
loop_
_entity_poly.entity_id
_entity_poly.type
_entity_poly.pdbx_seq_one_letter_code
_entity_poly.pdbx_strand_id
1 'polypeptide(L)'
;MGAHKFKTVNIRGKQYVEVKERVKYFRAEPKYDNWTIATEFPVLDSEQAVCKATIADPEQRVVATGHAHEVQANGNINKTSYIENCETSAVGRALAMMGIGVDDSMASAGEVADAIHQQENMPKVKAKPKAKANIMDSAVGY
;
A
#
# COMPACT_ATOMS: atom_id res chain seq x y z
N MET A 1 -12.05 -27.16 4.94
CA MET A 1 -11.84 -26.15 4.10
C MET A 1 -10.52 -25.57 4.26
N GLY A 2 -9.71 -25.54 3.34
CA GLY A 2 -8.41 -24.94 3.38
C GLY A 2 -8.49 -23.41 3.29
N ALA A 3 -7.47 -22.76 3.73
CA ALA A 3 -7.37 -21.32 3.57
C ALA A 3 -7.19 -21.01 2.08
N HIS A 4 -7.67 -19.86 1.66
CA HIS A 4 -7.49 -19.42 0.30
C HIS A 4 -6.00 -19.18 0.02
N LYS A 5 -5.55 -19.64 -1.12
CA LYS A 5 -4.16 -19.48 -1.50
C LYS A 5 -4.07 -18.37 -2.54
N PHE A 6 -3.40 -17.28 -2.18
CA PHE A 6 -3.25 -16.15 -3.09
C PHE A 6 -2.09 -16.39 -4.06
N LYS A 7 -2.27 -15.93 -5.29
CA LYS A 7 -1.18 -15.88 -6.24
C LYS A 7 -0.21 -14.83 -5.77
N THR A 8 1.07 -15.13 -5.90
CA THR A 8 2.11 -14.18 -5.48
C THR A 8 3.06 -13.92 -6.63
N VAL A 9 3.80 -12.83 -6.51
CA VAL A 9 4.90 -12.53 -7.43
C VAL A 9 6.17 -12.42 -6.62
N ASN A 10 7.28 -12.85 -7.21
CA ASN A 10 8.57 -12.82 -6.54
C ASN A 10 9.24 -11.47 -6.79
N ILE A 11 9.62 -10.80 -5.71
CA ILE A 11 10.38 -9.56 -5.82
C ILE A 11 11.57 -9.70 -4.88
N ARG A 12 12.76 -9.75 -5.47
CA ARG A 12 14.01 -9.88 -4.73
C ARG A 12 14.00 -11.08 -3.77
N GLY A 13 13.44 -12.18 -4.23
CA GLY A 13 13.45 -13.43 -3.47
C GLY A 13 12.32 -13.62 -2.48
N LYS A 14 11.43 -12.66 -2.36
CA LYS A 14 10.31 -12.75 -1.43
C LYS A 14 8.99 -12.67 -2.20
N GLN A 15 7.98 -13.36 -1.71
CA GLN A 15 6.68 -13.43 -2.36
C GLN A 15 5.78 -12.32 -1.88
N TYR A 16 5.07 -11.68 -2.81
CA TYR A 16 4.12 -10.62 -2.50
C TYR A 16 2.82 -10.82 -3.26
N VAL A 17 1.70 -10.44 -2.64
CA VAL A 17 0.39 -10.53 -3.27
C VAL A 17 0.10 -9.22 -3.99
N GLU A 18 -0.47 -9.31 -5.20
CA GLU A 18 -0.89 -8.11 -5.90
C GLU A 18 -2.23 -7.63 -5.36
N VAL A 19 -2.47 -6.32 -5.42
CA VAL A 19 -3.72 -5.75 -4.92
C VAL A 19 -4.93 -6.36 -5.61
N LYS A 20 -4.83 -6.61 -6.92
CA LYS A 20 -5.96 -7.20 -7.65
C LYS A 20 -6.38 -8.56 -7.08
N GLU A 21 -5.43 -9.33 -6.56
CA GLU A 21 -5.76 -10.62 -5.99
C GLU A 21 -6.53 -10.44 -4.68
N ARG A 22 -6.19 -9.43 -3.91
CA ARG A 22 -6.92 -9.12 -2.68
C ARG A 22 -8.34 -8.65 -3.00
N VAL A 23 -8.48 -7.83 -4.03
CA VAL A 23 -9.80 -7.33 -4.45
C VAL A 23 -10.66 -8.47 -4.96
N LYS A 24 -10.09 -9.35 -5.78
CA LYS A 24 -10.83 -10.50 -6.32
C LYS A 24 -11.36 -11.37 -5.18
N TYR A 25 -10.52 -11.65 -4.20
CA TYR A 25 -10.93 -12.46 -3.07
C TYR A 25 -12.08 -11.79 -2.31
N PHE A 26 -11.92 -10.50 -2.03
CA PHE A 26 -12.94 -9.76 -1.27
C PHE A 26 -14.29 -9.76 -2.00
N ARG A 27 -14.27 -9.61 -3.32
CA ARG A 27 -15.51 -9.57 -4.09
C ARG A 27 -16.11 -10.95 -4.34
N ALA A 28 -15.30 -12.00 -4.28
CA ALA A 28 -15.78 -13.36 -4.54
C ALA A 28 -16.30 -14.07 -3.29
N GLU A 29 -15.84 -13.66 -2.10
CA GLU A 29 -16.21 -14.35 -0.87
C GLU A 29 -17.58 -13.95 -0.39
N PRO A 30 -18.51 -14.91 -0.24
CA PRO A 30 -19.87 -14.58 0.19
C PRO A 30 -19.94 -13.85 1.54
N LYS A 31 -18.98 -14.08 2.42
CA LYS A 31 -19.02 -13.42 3.73
C LYS A 31 -18.84 -11.91 3.62
N TYR A 32 -18.36 -11.42 2.47
CA TYR A 32 -18.20 -9.99 2.25
C TYR A 32 -19.25 -9.42 1.29
N ASP A 33 -20.32 -10.16 1.06
CA ASP A 33 -21.41 -9.65 0.22
C ASP A 33 -21.97 -8.37 0.82
N ASN A 34 -22.21 -7.38 -0.03
CA ASN A 34 -22.75 -6.08 0.36
C ASN A 34 -21.82 -5.24 1.23
N TRP A 35 -20.58 -5.66 1.38
CA TRP A 35 -19.56 -4.79 1.98
C TRP A 35 -19.08 -3.81 0.93
N THR A 36 -18.67 -2.63 1.35
CA THR A 36 -18.29 -1.57 0.44
C THR A 36 -16.85 -1.15 0.61
N ILE A 37 -16.26 -0.68 -0.48
CA ILE A 37 -14.96 -0.02 -0.47
C ILE A 37 -15.21 1.38 -1.03
N ALA A 38 -14.82 2.39 -0.28
CA ALA A 38 -14.93 3.77 -0.73
C ALA A 38 -13.56 4.43 -0.64
N THR A 39 -13.26 5.31 -1.57
CA THR A 39 -12.00 6.05 -1.55
C THR A 39 -12.26 7.54 -1.54
N GLU A 40 -11.35 8.27 -0.92
CA GLU A 40 -11.37 9.72 -0.95
C GLU A 40 -9.94 10.21 -0.98
N PHE A 41 -9.75 11.43 -1.42
CA PHE A 41 -8.42 12.02 -1.53
C PHE A 41 -8.31 13.24 -0.63
N PRO A 42 -7.84 13.05 0.62
CA PRO A 42 -7.63 14.19 1.51
C PRO A 42 -6.65 15.22 0.96
N VAL A 43 -5.71 14.78 0.13
CA VAL A 43 -4.81 15.67 -0.57
C VAL A 43 -4.78 15.26 -2.03
N LEU A 44 -4.99 16.19 -2.93
CA LEU A 44 -4.92 15.91 -4.35
C LEU A 44 -4.60 17.21 -5.09
N ASP A 45 -3.43 17.26 -5.70
CA ASP A 45 -3.06 18.40 -6.53
C ASP A 45 -2.18 17.90 -7.68
N SER A 46 -1.59 18.82 -8.41
CA SER A 46 -0.82 18.43 -9.61
C SER A 46 0.49 17.74 -9.30
N GLU A 47 0.88 17.67 -8.03
CA GLU A 47 2.16 17.10 -7.64
C GLU A 47 2.05 15.85 -6.79
N GLN A 48 0.97 15.68 -6.07
CA GLN A 48 0.85 14.57 -5.14
C GLN A 48 -0.60 14.19 -4.87
N ALA A 49 -0.78 12.99 -4.36
CA ALA A 49 -2.07 12.49 -3.94
C ALA A 49 -1.91 11.72 -2.64
N VAL A 50 -2.85 11.91 -1.73
CA VAL A 50 -3.02 11.04 -0.57
C VAL A 50 -4.41 10.46 -0.70
N CYS A 51 -4.52 9.15 -0.68
CA CYS A 51 -5.81 8.48 -0.78
C CYS A 51 -6.11 7.73 0.50
N LYS A 52 -7.35 7.79 0.92
CA LYS A 52 -7.84 6.99 2.03
C LYS A 52 -8.91 6.05 1.50
N ALA A 53 -8.73 4.77 1.70
CA ALA A 53 -9.73 3.76 1.37
C ALA A 53 -10.41 3.31 2.66
N THR A 54 -11.71 3.16 2.62
CA THR A 54 -12.51 2.75 3.78
C THR A 54 -13.35 1.54 3.38
N ILE A 55 -13.30 0.50 4.20
CA ILE A 55 -14.13 -0.67 3.99
C ILE A 55 -15.17 -0.69 5.09
N ALA A 56 -16.44 -0.84 4.70
CA ALA A 56 -17.55 -0.87 5.64
C ALA A 56 -18.39 -2.12 5.41
N ASP A 57 -18.98 -2.62 6.49
CA ASP A 57 -19.85 -3.78 6.42
C ASP A 57 -21.26 -3.33 5.97
N PRO A 58 -22.20 -4.26 5.80
CA PRO A 58 -23.53 -3.88 5.32
C PRO A 58 -24.29 -2.92 6.22
N GLU A 59 -23.93 -2.85 7.50
CA GLU A 59 -24.53 -1.89 8.42
C GLU A 59 -23.82 -0.56 8.40
N GLN A 60 -22.89 -0.36 7.47
CA GLN A 60 -22.13 0.86 7.31
C GLN A 60 -21.12 1.12 8.44
N ARG A 61 -20.79 0.07 9.19
CA ARG A 61 -19.75 0.19 10.19
C ARG A 61 -18.39 0.07 9.51
N VAL A 62 -17.49 0.99 9.79
CA VAL A 62 -16.14 0.95 9.21
C VAL A 62 -15.35 -0.17 9.87
N VAL A 63 -14.81 -1.06 9.07
CA VAL A 63 -14.06 -2.21 9.58
C VAL A 63 -12.56 -2.10 9.28
N ALA A 64 -12.18 -1.32 8.27
CA ALA A 64 -10.77 -1.15 7.96
C ALA A 64 -10.55 0.10 7.13
N THR A 65 -9.39 0.70 7.28
CA THR A 65 -8.98 1.82 6.44
C THR A 65 -7.56 1.58 5.96
N GLY A 66 -7.22 2.18 4.83
CA GLY A 66 -5.85 2.15 4.32
C GLY A 66 -5.53 3.49 3.69
N HIS A 67 -4.30 3.91 3.82
CA HIS A 67 -3.84 5.19 3.26
C HIS A 67 -2.65 4.96 2.36
N ALA A 68 -2.53 5.81 1.34
CA ALA A 68 -1.37 5.79 0.46
C ALA A 68 -1.02 7.22 0.06
N HIS A 69 0.23 7.41 -0.30
CA HIS A 69 0.74 8.69 -0.75
C HIS A 69 1.58 8.46 -1.99
N GLU A 70 1.31 9.20 -3.06
CA GLU A 70 2.10 9.13 -4.28
C GLU A 70 2.47 10.51 -4.74
N VAL A 71 3.67 10.63 -5.29
CA VAL A 71 4.19 11.91 -5.79
C VAL A 71 4.36 11.76 -7.30
N GLN A 72 3.83 12.72 -8.04
CA GLN A 72 3.83 12.68 -9.50
C GLN A 72 5.24 12.57 -10.07
N ALA A 73 6.22 13.19 -9.45
CA ALA A 73 7.58 13.19 -9.93
C ALA A 73 8.34 11.87 -9.69
N ASN A 74 7.76 10.96 -8.90
CA ASN A 74 8.44 9.71 -8.57
C ASN A 74 8.24 8.64 -9.64
N GLY A 75 9.12 8.65 -10.64
CA GLY A 75 9.15 7.61 -11.65
C GLY A 75 8.22 7.86 -12.83
N ASN A 76 8.44 7.11 -13.89
CA ASN A 76 7.68 7.30 -15.13
C ASN A 76 6.21 6.95 -15.00
N ILE A 77 5.90 5.94 -14.20
CA ILE A 77 4.51 5.53 -14.01
C ILE A 77 3.74 6.62 -13.30
N ASN A 78 4.33 7.21 -12.27
CA ASN A 78 3.66 8.25 -11.51
C ASN A 78 3.48 9.54 -12.29
N LYS A 79 4.24 9.77 -13.31
CA LYS A 79 4.05 10.98 -14.13
C LYS A 79 2.66 11.03 -14.73
N THR A 80 2.09 9.87 -15.04
CA THR A 80 0.78 9.82 -15.70
C THR A 80 -0.28 9.11 -14.88
N SER A 81 0.11 8.39 -13.83
CA SER A 81 -0.83 7.52 -13.12
C SER A 81 -0.70 7.60 -11.60
N TYR A 82 -0.19 8.72 -11.07
CA TYR A 82 0.02 8.80 -9.63
C TYR A 82 -1.30 8.72 -8.84
N ILE A 83 -2.37 9.24 -9.41
CA ILE A 83 -3.67 9.22 -8.75
C ILE A 83 -4.20 7.79 -8.67
N GLU A 84 -4.20 7.10 -9.80
CA GLU A 84 -4.69 5.72 -9.85
C GLU A 84 -3.83 4.79 -9.00
N ASN A 85 -2.52 4.97 -9.03
CA ASN A 85 -1.62 4.17 -8.22
C ASN A 85 -1.87 4.41 -6.73
N CYS A 86 -2.13 5.65 -6.36
CA CYS A 86 -2.42 6.01 -4.99
C CYS A 86 -3.69 5.32 -4.51
N GLU A 87 -4.72 5.33 -5.33
CA GLU A 87 -5.98 4.68 -4.98
C GLU A 87 -5.82 3.17 -4.84
N THR A 88 -5.13 2.54 -5.80
CA THR A 88 -4.90 1.10 -5.76
C THR A 88 -4.14 0.72 -4.49
N SER A 89 -3.11 1.47 -4.15
CA SER A 89 -2.31 1.19 -2.96
C SER A 89 -3.14 1.36 -1.69
N ALA A 90 -3.97 2.39 -1.63
CA ALA A 90 -4.82 2.61 -0.47
C ALA A 90 -5.82 1.47 -0.28
N VAL A 91 -6.44 1.01 -1.36
CA VAL A 91 -7.37 -0.11 -1.33
C VAL A 91 -6.64 -1.38 -0.89
N GLY A 92 -5.46 -1.62 -1.44
CA GLY A 92 -4.68 -2.79 -1.06
C GLY A 92 -4.35 -2.83 0.42
N ARG A 93 -3.99 -1.69 0.98
CA ARG A 93 -3.68 -1.61 2.40
C ARG A 93 -4.93 -1.81 3.27
N ALA A 94 -6.07 -1.26 2.86
CA ALA A 94 -7.31 -1.46 3.61
C ALA A 94 -7.67 -2.94 3.66
N LEU A 95 -7.54 -3.64 2.54
CA LEU A 95 -7.80 -5.08 2.49
C LEU A 95 -6.79 -5.86 3.34
N ALA A 96 -5.54 -5.43 3.34
CA ALA A 96 -4.53 -6.04 4.20
C ALA A 96 -4.86 -5.86 5.67
N MET A 97 -5.42 -4.71 6.05
CA MET A 97 -5.83 -4.47 7.42
C MET A 97 -6.97 -5.39 7.86
N MET A 98 -7.70 -5.95 6.92
CA MET A 98 -8.70 -6.96 7.20
C MET A 98 -8.10 -8.37 7.27
N GLY A 99 -6.81 -8.50 7.03
CA GLY A 99 -6.15 -9.80 7.02
C GLY A 99 -6.17 -10.51 5.68
N ILE A 100 -6.55 -9.83 4.63
CA ILE A 100 -6.65 -10.46 3.31
C ILE A 100 -5.30 -10.41 2.61
N GLY A 101 -4.75 -11.59 2.31
CA GLY A 101 -3.51 -11.68 1.55
C GLY A 101 -2.28 -11.18 2.29
N VAL A 102 -2.21 -11.41 3.60
CA VAL A 102 -1.11 -10.88 4.42
C VAL A 102 -0.19 -11.96 4.99
N ASP A 103 -0.30 -13.18 4.50
CA ASP A 103 0.52 -14.26 5.02
C ASP A 103 2.01 -13.97 4.93
N ASP A 104 2.43 -13.31 3.88
CA ASP A 104 3.84 -12.99 3.65
C ASP A 104 4.18 -11.55 3.94
N SER A 105 3.27 -10.61 3.73
CA SER A 105 3.55 -9.20 3.88
C SER A 105 2.26 -8.38 3.89
N MET A 106 2.26 -7.28 4.64
CA MET A 106 1.19 -6.28 4.55
C MET A 106 1.32 -5.51 3.23
N ALA A 107 2.53 -5.22 2.81
CA ALA A 107 2.74 -4.51 1.56
C ALA A 107 2.39 -5.40 0.39
N SER A 108 1.77 -4.83 -0.64
CA SER A 108 1.46 -5.55 -1.85
C SER A 108 2.67 -5.54 -2.78
N ALA A 109 2.62 -6.37 -3.82
CA ALA A 109 3.68 -6.43 -4.81
C ALA A 109 3.91 -5.05 -5.46
N GLY A 110 2.83 -4.33 -5.77
CA GLY A 110 2.95 -3.02 -6.38
C GLY A 110 3.63 -2.01 -5.46
N GLU A 111 3.26 -2.02 -4.18
CA GLU A 111 3.88 -1.13 -3.21
C GLU A 111 5.37 -1.38 -3.10
N VAL A 112 5.77 -2.63 -3.09
CA VAL A 112 7.20 -3.00 -2.97
C VAL A 112 7.94 -2.60 -4.24
N ALA A 113 7.36 -2.85 -5.40
CA ALA A 113 7.98 -2.48 -6.67
C ALA A 113 8.17 -0.97 -6.76
N ASP A 114 7.16 -0.21 -6.35
CA ASP A 114 7.23 1.25 -6.36
C ASP A 114 8.29 1.75 -5.39
N ALA A 115 8.35 1.18 -4.20
CA ALA A 115 9.34 1.59 -3.20
C ALA A 115 10.76 1.33 -3.70
N ILE A 116 10.98 0.18 -4.33
CA ILE A 116 12.27 -0.14 -4.89
C ILE A 116 12.64 0.84 -6.00
N HIS A 117 11.69 1.12 -6.88
CA HIS A 117 11.92 2.03 -7.98
C HIS A 117 12.26 3.43 -7.47
N GLN A 118 11.54 3.90 -6.47
CA GLN A 118 11.82 5.19 -5.87
C GLN A 118 13.21 5.23 -5.24
N GLN A 119 13.59 4.18 -4.55
CA GLN A 119 14.91 4.10 -3.94
C GLN A 119 16.02 4.12 -4.98
N GLU A 120 15.83 3.43 -6.09
CA GLU A 120 16.81 3.37 -7.15
C GLU A 120 16.98 4.72 -7.85
N ASN A 121 15.93 5.51 -7.89
CA ASN A 121 15.95 6.79 -8.54
C ASN A 121 16.26 7.97 -7.62
N MET A 122 16.44 7.72 -6.34
CA MET A 122 16.82 8.79 -5.42
C MET A 122 18.26 9.18 -5.64
N PRO A 123 18.59 10.46 -5.51
CA PRO A 123 19.97 10.89 -5.58
C PRO A 123 20.76 10.21 -4.49
N LYS A 124 21.93 9.71 -4.84
CA LYS A 124 22.78 9.09 -3.85
C LYS A 124 23.43 10.18 -3.05
N VAL A 125 23.19 10.17 -1.76
CA VAL A 125 23.80 11.11 -0.87
C VAL A 125 25.04 10.45 -0.31
N LYS A 126 26.18 11.15 -0.28
CA LYS A 126 27.36 10.60 0.26
C LYS A 126 27.11 10.30 1.69
N ALA A 127 27.49 9.13 2.10
CA ALA A 127 27.28 8.73 3.45
C ALA A 127 28.05 9.65 4.35
N LYS A 128 27.40 10.22 5.30
CA LYS A 128 28.07 11.03 6.22
C LYS A 128 28.59 10.15 7.27
N PRO A 129 29.72 10.45 7.77
CA PRO A 129 30.25 9.67 8.83
C PRO A 129 29.29 9.89 9.93
N LYS A 130 28.79 9.17 10.43
CA LYS A 130 27.81 9.16 11.21
C LYS A 130 27.74 9.63 12.35
N ALA A 131 27.22 10.06 12.25
CA ALA A 131 26.71 10.68 13.28
C ALA A 131 25.80 9.82 13.92
N LYS A 132 25.99 8.74 13.80
CA LYS A 132 25.15 7.90 14.14
C LYS A 132 24.67 7.83 15.42
N ALA A 133 25.33 8.04 16.26
CA ALA A 133 24.89 7.90 17.57
C ALA A 133 23.71 8.76 17.88
N ASN A 134 23.60 9.77 17.17
CA ASN A 134 22.55 10.64 17.44
C ASN A 134 21.23 10.10 17.12
N ILE A 135 21.24 9.16 16.29
CA ILE A 135 20.01 8.58 15.92
C ILE A 135 19.38 7.90 17.07
N MET A 136 20.20 7.41 17.94
CA MET A 136 19.69 6.73 19.06
C MET A 136 18.97 7.69 19.91
N ASP A 137 19.51 8.83 20.07
CA ASP A 137 18.90 9.81 20.91
C ASP A 137 17.59 10.22 20.33
N SER A 138 17.54 10.34 19.05
CA SER A 138 16.31 10.71 18.46
C SER A 138 15.29 9.67 18.60
N ALA A 139 15.70 8.46 18.52
CA ALA A 139 14.78 7.38 18.59
C ALA A 139 14.12 7.33 19.92
N VAL A 140 14.79 7.85 20.87
CA VAL A 140 14.24 7.77 22.16
C VAL A 140 13.30 8.83 22.39
N GLY A 141 13.28 9.72 21.60
CA GLY A 141 12.49 10.83 21.78
C GLY A 141 11.07 10.51 21.78
N TYR A 142 10.55 9.76 22.10
CA TYR A 142 9.19 9.63 22.28
C TYR A 142 8.85 8.62 23.23
#